data_e26b38078955d2ef2a18f5785853315c
#
_entry.id   e26b38078955d2ef2a18f5785853315c
#
_cell.length_a   1.000
_cell.length_b   1.000
_cell.length_c   1.000
_cell.angle_alpha   90.00
_cell.angle_beta   90.00
_cell.angle_gamma   90.00
#
_symmetry.space_group_name_H-M   'P 1'
#
loop_
_entity.id
_entity.type
_entity.pdbx_description
1 polymer ?
#
loop_
_entity_poly.entity_id
_entity_poly.type
_entity_poly.pdbx_seq_one_letter_code
_entity_poly.pdbx_strand_id
1 'polypeptide(L)'
;LVIDEAHLITTWGRDFRVDYWFLGQHIDKMRKHKGYQFPLVAVTATAIYGGDNDMVFDSINSLYMHNPHVFIGEVKRHDITFVIDNHDKYRSNYDAEKRKETTSFVKDICQIDAKTIVYVPYTSDVDKMRQMLDNDSIDGVVSYHSSLGADAKDLAYRRYKSGDAKVMLATKAFGMGVDISDIQIVYHHAPSGMLPDYVQEIGRAARRTDISGYAALSYSEEDQRYSKVLHGISSLKQYQIREVINKIHKIFIAQGSKRNILLAAEDFAYIFNVTDDVDQKVMTALMMIEKDYLAKYRFNVIVARPKKLFVKVF
;
A
#
# COMPACT_ATOMS: atom_id res chain seq x y z
N LEU A 1 5.65 23.71 0.41
CA LEU A 1 5.80 22.28 0.20
C LEU A 1 4.48 21.60 0.51
N VAL A 2 3.97 20.83 -0.45
CA VAL A 2 2.76 20.03 -0.26
C VAL A 2 3.18 18.55 -0.24
N ILE A 3 2.71 17.81 0.75
CA ILE A 3 2.91 16.37 0.90
C ILE A 3 1.55 15.72 0.73
N ASP A 4 1.39 15.02 -0.37
CA ASP A 4 0.20 14.22 -0.65
C ASP A 4 0.34 12.83 -0.05
N GLU A 5 -0.78 12.17 0.21
CA GLU A 5 -0.84 10.85 0.88
C GLU A 5 -0.04 10.82 2.20
N ALA A 6 -0.17 11.88 3.00
CA ALA A 6 0.64 12.08 4.21
C ALA A 6 0.49 10.94 5.25
N HIS A 7 -0.60 10.15 5.19
CA HIS A 7 -0.78 8.96 6.02
C HIS A 7 0.34 7.92 5.83
N LEU A 8 1.01 7.90 4.66
CA LEU A 8 2.14 6.98 4.40
C LEU A 8 3.34 7.22 5.32
N ILE A 9 3.41 8.37 5.98
CA ILE A 9 4.46 8.69 6.97
C ILE A 9 4.33 7.80 8.20
N THR A 10 3.11 7.42 8.55
CA THR A 10 2.79 6.68 9.79
C THR A 10 2.36 5.25 9.54
N THR A 11 2.04 4.91 8.29
CA THR A 11 1.60 3.58 7.92
C THR A 11 2.78 2.62 7.84
N TRP A 12 2.89 1.74 8.83
CA TRP A 12 3.88 0.65 8.85
C TRP A 12 3.34 -0.55 8.10
N GLY A 13 4.08 -1.03 7.10
CA GLY A 13 3.68 -2.19 6.33
C GLY A 13 4.17 -2.13 4.89
N ARG A 14 3.41 -2.72 3.96
CA ARG A 14 3.77 -2.85 2.55
C ARG A 14 4.02 -1.51 1.84
N ASP A 15 3.28 -0.47 2.23
CA ASP A 15 3.35 0.86 1.63
C ASP A 15 4.21 1.85 2.42
N PHE A 16 4.90 1.35 3.45
CA PHE A 16 5.79 2.19 4.22
C PHE A 16 6.86 2.84 3.34
N ARG A 17 6.89 4.16 3.37
CA ARG A 17 7.82 4.98 2.58
C ARG A 17 8.88 5.57 3.49
N VAL A 18 10.00 4.90 3.58
CA VAL A 18 11.18 5.36 4.35
C VAL A 18 11.58 6.80 3.99
N ASP A 19 11.41 7.17 2.73
CA ASP A 19 11.73 8.52 2.25
C ASP A 19 10.88 9.61 2.92
N TYR A 20 9.62 9.34 3.25
CA TYR A 20 8.77 10.29 3.97
C TYR A 20 9.28 10.57 5.38
N TRP A 21 9.79 9.56 6.06
CA TRP A 21 10.42 9.74 7.38
C TRP A 21 11.64 10.63 7.31
N PHE A 22 12.53 10.39 6.35
CA PHE A 22 13.69 11.24 6.14
C PHE A 22 13.31 12.64 5.69
N LEU A 23 12.19 12.80 4.97
CA LEU A 23 11.69 14.10 4.55
C LEU A 23 11.43 15.01 5.75
N GLY A 24 10.75 14.54 6.80
CA GLY A 24 10.50 15.32 8.02
C GLY A 24 11.79 15.81 8.66
N GLN A 25 12.76 14.91 8.85
CA GLN A 25 14.08 15.30 9.38
C GLN A 25 14.82 16.28 8.48
N HIS A 26 14.69 16.14 7.17
CA HIS A 26 15.31 17.06 6.20
C HIS A 26 14.69 18.45 6.27
N ILE A 27 13.37 18.52 6.35
CA ILE A 27 12.62 19.76 6.53
C ILE A 27 13.03 20.47 7.82
N ASP A 28 13.13 19.76 8.92
CA ASP A 28 13.56 20.31 10.22
C ASP A 28 14.99 20.87 10.14
N LYS A 29 15.91 20.15 9.50
CA LYS A 29 17.28 20.63 9.25
C LYS A 29 17.32 21.87 8.38
N MET A 30 16.52 21.94 7.32
CA MET A 30 16.46 23.11 6.44
C MET A 30 15.98 24.35 7.21
N ARG A 31 14.98 24.19 8.07
CA ARG A 31 14.46 25.27 8.91
C ARG A 31 15.48 25.74 9.96
N LYS A 32 16.11 24.79 10.67
CA LYS A 32 17.04 25.11 11.77
C LYS A 32 18.41 25.63 11.31
N HIS A 33 18.98 25.05 10.27
CA HIS A 33 20.36 25.33 9.87
C HIS A 33 20.49 26.32 8.70
N LYS A 34 19.50 26.38 7.82
CA LYS A 34 19.52 27.23 6.65
C LYS A 34 18.52 28.39 6.71
N GLY A 35 17.72 28.47 7.78
CA GLY A 35 16.74 29.54 7.97
C GLY A 35 15.62 29.57 6.93
N TYR A 36 15.41 28.47 6.16
CA TYR A 36 14.36 28.41 5.17
C TYR A 36 13.00 28.43 5.85
N GLN A 37 12.17 29.40 5.48
CA GLN A 37 10.78 29.46 5.89
C GLN A 37 9.89 29.22 4.68
N PHE A 38 9.15 28.15 4.71
CA PHE A 38 8.13 27.82 3.72
C PHE A 38 6.92 27.16 4.38
N PRO A 39 5.70 27.39 3.86
CA PRO A 39 4.53 26.69 4.34
C PRO A 39 4.65 25.20 4.03
N LEU A 40 4.21 24.37 4.98
CA LEU A 40 4.13 22.93 4.84
C LEU A 40 2.66 22.53 4.94
N VAL A 41 2.16 21.87 3.91
CA VAL A 41 0.80 21.35 3.84
C VAL A 41 0.88 19.83 3.68
N ALA A 42 0.22 19.10 4.56
CA ALA A 42 0.07 17.65 4.50
C ALA A 42 -1.41 17.33 4.21
N VAL A 43 -1.66 16.57 3.16
CA VAL A 43 -3.01 16.17 2.74
C VAL A 43 -3.11 14.67 2.66
N THR A 44 -4.26 14.15 3.02
CA THR A 44 -4.59 12.72 2.90
C THR A 44 -6.09 12.52 2.96
N ALA A 45 -6.58 11.50 2.26
CA ALA A 45 -7.99 11.11 2.30
C ALA A 45 -8.28 10.00 3.31
N THR A 46 -7.26 9.34 3.86
CA THR A 46 -7.42 8.06 4.59
C THR A 46 -6.71 8.01 5.94
N ALA A 47 -6.42 9.15 6.56
CA ALA A 47 -5.83 9.16 7.89
C ALA A 47 -6.87 8.89 8.98
N ILE A 48 -6.50 8.09 9.97
CA ILE A 48 -7.25 7.91 11.21
C ILE A 48 -6.98 9.13 12.10
N TYR A 49 -8.05 9.73 12.62
CA TYR A 49 -7.98 10.85 13.54
C TYR A 49 -8.55 10.46 14.91
N GLY A 50 -7.75 10.69 15.94
CA GLY A 50 -8.11 10.35 17.32
C GLY A 50 -7.89 8.87 17.67
N GLY A 51 -8.05 8.55 18.96
CA GLY A 51 -7.82 7.23 19.52
C GLY A 51 -6.34 6.83 19.61
N ASP A 52 -6.11 5.54 19.87
CA ASP A 52 -4.76 5.01 20.14
C ASP A 52 -3.84 5.00 18.90
N ASN A 53 -4.44 5.09 17.69
CA ASN A 53 -3.72 5.06 16.42
C ASN A 53 -3.98 6.36 15.62
N ASP A 54 -3.76 7.51 16.25
CA ASP A 54 -3.97 8.82 15.61
C ASP A 54 -2.87 9.10 14.57
N MET A 55 -3.17 8.77 13.31
CA MET A 55 -2.25 8.99 12.19
C MET A 55 -2.03 10.48 11.90
N VAL A 56 -2.99 11.35 12.21
CA VAL A 56 -2.86 12.81 12.02
C VAL A 56 -1.83 13.34 13.02
N PHE A 57 -1.96 12.98 14.28
CA PHE A 57 -1.00 13.36 15.32
C PHE A 57 0.41 12.85 15.01
N ASP A 58 0.52 11.59 14.62
CA ASP A 58 1.80 10.99 14.25
C ASP A 58 2.44 11.66 13.03
N SER A 59 1.64 12.04 12.02
CA SER A 59 2.12 12.76 10.84
C SER A 59 2.64 14.15 11.20
N ILE A 60 1.92 14.88 12.06
CA ILE A 60 2.34 16.20 12.58
C ILE A 60 3.72 16.09 13.25
N ASN A 61 3.89 15.11 14.12
CA ASN A 61 5.16 14.88 14.83
C ASN A 61 6.29 14.46 13.87
N SER A 62 6.01 13.53 12.96
CA SER A 62 6.99 13.00 12.01
C SER A 62 7.48 14.05 11.01
N LEU A 63 6.62 15.00 10.65
CA LEU A 63 6.94 16.11 9.76
C LEU A 63 7.48 17.36 10.48
N TYR A 64 7.60 17.32 11.81
CA TYR A 64 8.03 18.47 12.61
C TYR A 64 7.16 19.72 12.36
N MET A 65 5.83 19.54 12.30
CA MET A 65 4.90 20.65 12.13
C MET A 65 4.62 21.28 13.49
N HIS A 66 4.94 22.59 13.61
CA HIS A 66 4.71 23.34 14.85
C HIS A 66 3.36 24.07 14.76
N ASN A 67 2.46 23.78 15.69
CA ASN A 67 1.12 24.36 15.78
C ASN A 67 0.38 24.41 14.41
N PRO A 68 0.22 23.29 13.72
CA PRO A 68 -0.46 23.28 12.44
C PRO A 68 -1.95 23.55 12.60
N HIS A 69 -2.55 24.19 11.62
CA HIS A 69 -3.99 24.18 11.48
C HIS A 69 -4.41 22.81 10.93
N VAL A 70 -5.31 22.13 11.64
CA VAL A 70 -5.85 20.83 11.23
C VAL A 70 -7.26 21.02 10.70
N PHE A 71 -7.48 20.62 9.46
CA PHE A 71 -8.78 20.66 8.80
C PHE A 71 -9.24 19.23 8.54
N ILE A 72 -10.34 18.84 9.15
CA ILE A 72 -10.96 17.53 8.97
C ILE A 72 -12.30 17.75 8.33
N GLY A 73 -12.43 17.26 7.10
CA GLY A 73 -13.66 17.31 6.34
C GLY A 73 -14.62 16.17 6.71
N GLU A 74 -15.84 16.24 6.19
CA GLU A 74 -16.77 15.12 6.24
C GLU A 74 -16.27 14.03 5.28
N VAL A 75 -15.98 12.85 5.83
CA VAL A 75 -15.42 11.70 5.08
C VAL A 75 -16.49 10.67 4.72
N LYS A 76 -17.71 10.85 5.20
CA LYS A 76 -18.80 9.90 4.95
C LYS A 76 -19.30 10.01 3.51
N ARG A 77 -19.21 8.91 2.78
CA ARG A 77 -19.66 8.77 1.40
C ARG A 77 -21.10 8.26 1.40
N HIS A 78 -22.08 9.19 1.27
CA HIS A 78 -23.50 8.86 1.19
C HIS A 78 -23.93 8.35 -0.19
N ASP A 79 -23.08 8.53 -1.17
CA ASP A 79 -23.23 8.15 -2.57
C ASP A 79 -22.71 6.73 -2.87
N ILE A 80 -22.15 6.03 -1.87
CA ILE A 80 -21.68 4.64 -1.98
C ILE A 80 -22.55 3.73 -1.12
N THR A 81 -23.17 2.74 -1.74
CA THR A 81 -23.91 1.67 -1.06
C THR A 81 -22.98 0.48 -0.82
N PHE A 82 -22.93 0.01 0.42
CA PHE A 82 -22.17 -1.19 0.79
C PHE A 82 -23.03 -2.43 0.63
N VAL A 83 -22.51 -3.43 -0.10
CA VAL A 83 -23.13 -4.73 -0.31
C VAL A 83 -22.17 -5.79 0.18
N ILE A 84 -22.41 -6.34 1.36
CA ILE A 84 -21.57 -7.38 1.96
C ILE A 84 -22.40 -8.64 2.08
N ASP A 85 -22.05 -9.66 1.30
CA ASP A 85 -22.60 -11.00 1.41
C ASP A 85 -21.68 -11.82 2.32
N ASN A 86 -22.21 -12.24 3.47
CA ASN A 86 -21.46 -13.01 4.45
C ASN A 86 -21.91 -14.47 4.40
N HIS A 87 -21.00 -15.38 4.08
CA HIS A 87 -21.33 -16.79 3.95
C HIS A 87 -20.16 -17.73 4.29
N ASP A 88 -20.50 -18.92 4.79
CA ASP A 88 -19.56 -20.01 5.10
C ASP A 88 -19.68 -21.18 4.11
N LYS A 89 -19.80 -20.88 2.81
CA LYS A 89 -20.17 -21.86 1.79
C LYS A 89 -19.08 -22.88 1.47
N TYR A 90 -17.80 -22.56 1.65
CA TYR A 90 -16.71 -23.35 1.08
C TYR A 90 -15.86 -24.00 2.16
N ARG A 91 -16.03 -25.29 2.39
CA ARG A 91 -15.20 -26.06 3.34
C ARG A 91 -14.05 -26.81 2.67
N SER A 92 -14.12 -27.04 1.37
CA SER A 92 -13.07 -27.71 0.60
C SER A 92 -12.80 -26.93 -0.68
N ASN A 93 -11.53 -26.82 -1.06
CA ASN A 93 -11.09 -26.13 -2.28
C ASN A 93 -11.52 -24.64 -2.35
N TYR A 94 -11.43 -23.96 -1.22
CA TYR A 94 -11.91 -22.58 -1.01
C TYR A 94 -11.50 -21.62 -2.13
N ASP A 95 -10.20 -21.54 -2.47
CA ASP A 95 -9.69 -20.60 -3.48
C ASP A 95 -10.30 -20.82 -4.87
N ALA A 96 -10.52 -22.07 -5.25
CA ALA A 96 -11.12 -22.38 -6.55
C ALA A 96 -12.59 -21.97 -6.60
N GLU A 97 -13.34 -22.28 -5.54
CA GLU A 97 -14.76 -21.91 -5.48
C GLU A 97 -14.96 -20.41 -5.38
N LYS A 98 -14.13 -19.72 -4.60
CA LYS A 98 -14.14 -18.26 -4.50
C LYS A 98 -13.83 -17.58 -5.85
N ARG A 99 -12.86 -18.13 -6.62
CA ARG A 99 -12.60 -17.62 -7.98
C ARG A 99 -13.78 -17.84 -8.92
N LYS A 100 -14.46 -18.98 -8.84
CA LYS A 100 -15.68 -19.23 -9.63
C LYS A 100 -16.79 -18.24 -9.28
N GLU A 101 -17.00 -17.99 -8.00
CA GLU A 101 -17.98 -16.99 -7.54
C GLU A 101 -17.67 -15.60 -8.12
N THR A 102 -16.42 -15.15 -7.98
CA THR A 102 -16.00 -13.85 -8.51
C THR A 102 -16.11 -13.79 -10.04
N THR A 103 -15.74 -14.85 -10.75
CA THR A 103 -15.92 -14.89 -12.22
C THR A 103 -17.38 -14.95 -12.63
N SER A 104 -18.26 -15.59 -11.84
CA SER A 104 -19.72 -15.53 -12.07
C SER A 104 -20.24 -14.10 -11.91
N PHE A 105 -19.86 -13.41 -10.84
CA PHE A 105 -20.18 -11.99 -10.67
C PHE A 105 -19.71 -11.14 -11.85
N VAL A 106 -18.47 -11.35 -12.35
CA VAL A 106 -17.95 -10.62 -13.51
C VAL A 106 -18.79 -10.87 -14.76
N LYS A 107 -19.23 -12.11 -14.99
CA LYS A 107 -20.11 -12.45 -16.13
C LYS A 107 -21.44 -11.72 -16.05
N ASP A 108 -22.04 -11.67 -14.88
CA ASP A 108 -23.31 -10.98 -14.64
C ASP A 108 -23.15 -9.46 -14.88
N ILE A 109 -22.07 -8.89 -14.40
CA ILE A 109 -21.74 -7.47 -14.58
C ILE A 109 -21.47 -7.13 -16.06
N CYS A 110 -20.83 -8.02 -16.83
CA CYS A 110 -20.62 -7.80 -18.26
C CYS A 110 -21.92 -7.69 -19.06
N GLN A 111 -23.05 -8.15 -18.51
CA GLN A 111 -24.37 -8.04 -19.15
C GLN A 111 -25.05 -6.69 -18.88
N ILE A 112 -24.56 -5.93 -17.88
CA ILE A 112 -25.06 -4.60 -17.56
C ILE A 112 -24.02 -3.54 -17.90
N ASP A 113 -24.47 -2.34 -18.25
CA ASP A 113 -23.58 -1.24 -18.61
C ASP A 113 -23.05 -0.51 -17.36
N ALA A 114 -22.33 -1.25 -16.50
CA ALA A 114 -21.75 -0.74 -15.27
C ALA A 114 -20.23 -0.89 -15.24
N LYS A 115 -19.52 0.24 -15.23
CA LYS A 115 -18.06 0.23 -15.16
C LYS A 115 -17.61 -0.23 -13.77
N THR A 116 -16.86 -1.33 -13.72
CA THR A 116 -16.55 -2.07 -12.49
C THR A 116 -15.06 -2.32 -12.32
N ILE A 117 -14.56 -2.16 -11.10
CA ILE A 117 -13.25 -2.68 -10.68
C ILE A 117 -13.46 -3.88 -9.78
N VAL A 118 -12.71 -4.95 -10.04
CA VAL A 118 -12.65 -6.14 -9.19
C VAL A 118 -11.25 -6.22 -8.60
N TYR A 119 -11.13 -5.95 -7.30
CA TYR A 119 -9.86 -6.08 -6.60
C TYR A 119 -9.60 -7.52 -6.15
N VAL A 120 -8.43 -8.01 -6.51
CA VAL A 120 -7.98 -9.38 -6.24
C VAL A 120 -6.63 -9.33 -5.52
N PRO A 121 -6.43 -10.09 -4.43
CA PRO A 121 -5.21 -10.01 -3.62
C PRO A 121 -3.92 -10.35 -4.36
N TYR A 122 -3.98 -11.37 -5.23
CA TYR A 122 -2.79 -11.93 -5.88
C TYR A 122 -2.84 -11.83 -7.41
N THR A 123 -1.69 -11.57 -8.02
CA THR A 123 -1.54 -11.54 -9.49
C THR A 123 -1.91 -12.87 -10.12
N SER A 124 -1.52 -13.99 -9.48
CA SER A 124 -1.84 -15.33 -9.96
C SER A 124 -3.34 -15.62 -10.02
N ASP A 125 -4.13 -15.02 -9.13
CA ASP A 125 -5.58 -15.19 -9.14
C ASP A 125 -6.23 -14.30 -10.20
N VAL A 126 -5.69 -13.11 -10.45
CA VAL A 126 -6.10 -12.27 -11.59
C VAL A 126 -5.91 -13.04 -12.90
N ASP A 127 -4.73 -13.65 -13.11
CA ASP A 127 -4.42 -14.40 -14.33
C ASP A 127 -5.35 -15.62 -14.52
N LYS A 128 -5.57 -16.38 -13.43
CA LYS A 128 -6.48 -17.54 -13.45
C LYS A 128 -7.93 -17.14 -13.77
N MET A 129 -8.42 -16.06 -13.13
CA MET A 129 -9.78 -15.56 -13.42
C MET A 129 -9.87 -15.04 -14.84
N ARG A 130 -8.85 -14.35 -15.34
CA ARG A 130 -8.83 -13.91 -16.75
C ARG A 130 -8.91 -15.09 -17.69
N GLN A 131 -8.10 -16.14 -17.46
CA GLN A 131 -8.14 -17.37 -18.27
C GLN A 131 -9.51 -18.06 -18.23
N MET A 132 -10.16 -18.11 -17.04
CA MET A 132 -11.52 -18.66 -16.93
C MET A 132 -12.53 -17.89 -17.78
N LEU A 133 -12.45 -16.56 -17.76
CA LEU A 133 -13.35 -15.69 -18.54
C LEU A 133 -13.06 -15.80 -20.05
N ASP A 134 -11.80 -15.93 -20.44
CA ASP A 134 -11.41 -16.16 -21.85
C ASP A 134 -11.93 -17.49 -22.37
N ASN A 135 -11.84 -18.56 -21.57
CA ASN A 135 -12.39 -19.89 -21.93
C ASN A 135 -13.91 -19.85 -22.12
N ASP A 136 -14.59 -18.98 -21.39
CA ASP A 136 -16.03 -18.77 -21.51
C ASP A 136 -16.42 -17.71 -22.57
N SER A 137 -15.44 -17.22 -23.32
CA SER A 137 -15.60 -16.19 -24.38
C SER A 137 -16.25 -14.90 -23.88
N ILE A 138 -15.89 -14.48 -22.63
CA ILE A 138 -16.38 -13.24 -22.04
C ILE A 138 -15.48 -12.06 -22.45
N ASP A 139 -16.02 -11.18 -23.25
CA ASP A 139 -15.38 -9.94 -23.67
C ASP A 139 -15.62 -8.79 -22.69
N GLY A 140 -14.94 -7.66 -22.90
CA GLY A 140 -15.13 -6.44 -22.08
C GLY A 140 -14.44 -6.47 -20.74
N VAL A 141 -13.55 -7.45 -20.49
CA VAL A 141 -12.75 -7.57 -19.27
C VAL A 141 -11.28 -7.34 -19.57
N VAL A 142 -10.58 -6.60 -18.75
CA VAL A 142 -9.13 -6.37 -18.83
C VAL A 142 -8.47 -6.62 -17.49
N SER A 143 -7.18 -6.94 -17.49
CA SER A 143 -6.41 -7.22 -16.29
C SER A 143 -5.35 -6.16 -16.04
N TYR A 144 -5.09 -5.84 -14.74
CA TYR A 144 -4.04 -4.91 -14.34
C TYR A 144 -3.35 -5.34 -13.05
N HIS A 145 -2.06 -5.68 -13.13
CA HIS A 145 -1.24 -6.02 -11.94
C HIS A 145 0.24 -5.74 -12.19
N SER A 146 1.05 -5.78 -11.14
CA SER A 146 2.48 -5.39 -11.19
C SER A 146 3.30 -6.21 -12.19
N SER A 147 2.99 -7.49 -12.38
CA SER A 147 3.73 -8.40 -13.26
C SER A 147 3.47 -8.19 -14.76
N LEU A 148 2.46 -7.40 -15.13
CA LEU A 148 2.23 -7.05 -16.53
C LEU A 148 3.28 -6.07 -17.06
N GLY A 149 3.70 -6.23 -18.30
CA GLY A 149 4.55 -5.27 -18.99
C GLY A 149 3.89 -3.89 -19.14
N ALA A 150 4.70 -2.85 -19.38
CA ALA A 150 4.21 -1.47 -19.47
C ALA A 150 3.15 -1.29 -20.57
N ASP A 151 3.38 -1.86 -21.74
CA ASP A 151 2.46 -1.75 -22.89
C ASP A 151 1.12 -2.42 -22.61
N ALA A 152 1.13 -3.59 -21.95
CA ALA A 152 -0.10 -4.30 -21.57
C ALA A 152 -0.90 -3.52 -20.52
N LYS A 153 -0.23 -2.89 -19.55
CA LYS A 153 -0.87 -2.00 -18.57
C LYS A 153 -1.51 -0.79 -19.22
N ASP A 154 -0.80 -0.15 -20.14
CA ASP A 154 -1.30 1.03 -20.85
C ASP A 154 -2.51 0.66 -21.74
N LEU A 155 -2.44 -0.45 -22.47
CA LEU A 155 -3.56 -0.95 -23.28
C LEU A 155 -4.78 -1.26 -22.41
N ALA A 156 -4.61 -1.99 -21.31
CA ALA A 156 -5.69 -2.30 -20.38
C ALA A 156 -6.33 -1.02 -19.80
N TYR A 157 -5.50 -0.05 -19.40
CA TYR A 157 -5.96 1.25 -18.91
C TYR A 157 -6.79 2.00 -19.96
N ARG A 158 -6.29 2.10 -21.20
CA ARG A 158 -6.99 2.80 -22.29
C ARG A 158 -8.33 2.15 -22.62
N ARG A 159 -8.37 0.82 -22.77
CA ARG A 159 -9.61 0.09 -23.04
C ARG A 159 -10.64 0.24 -21.93
N TYR A 160 -10.20 0.25 -20.68
CA TYR A 160 -11.10 0.47 -19.54
C TYR A 160 -11.57 1.93 -19.46
N LYS A 161 -10.68 2.89 -19.72
CA LYS A 161 -11.02 4.32 -19.70
C LYS A 161 -11.99 4.69 -20.82
N SER A 162 -11.78 4.19 -22.04
CA SER A 162 -12.68 4.43 -23.19
C SER A 162 -14.06 3.78 -23.03
N GLY A 163 -14.17 2.76 -22.20
CA GLY A 163 -15.38 1.95 -22.06
C GLY A 163 -15.46 0.73 -22.99
N ASP A 164 -14.39 0.47 -23.79
CA ASP A 164 -14.27 -0.77 -24.59
C ASP A 164 -14.14 -2.01 -23.68
N ALA A 165 -13.69 -1.79 -22.45
CA ALA A 165 -13.78 -2.77 -21.38
C ALA A 165 -14.56 -2.18 -20.21
N LYS A 166 -15.54 -2.92 -19.72
CA LYS A 166 -16.38 -2.49 -18.59
C LYS A 166 -15.87 -2.98 -17.25
N VAL A 167 -15.09 -4.06 -17.24
CA VAL A 167 -14.57 -4.67 -16.02
C VAL A 167 -13.04 -4.67 -16.04
N MET A 168 -12.46 -4.17 -14.93
CA MET A 168 -11.04 -4.23 -14.65
C MET A 168 -10.80 -5.24 -13.53
N LEU A 169 -10.15 -6.37 -13.84
CA LEU A 169 -9.61 -7.28 -12.81
C LEU A 169 -8.24 -6.77 -12.39
N ALA A 170 -8.07 -6.38 -11.14
CA ALA A 170 -6.83 -5.74 -10.73
C ALA A 170 -6.37 -6.14 -9.33
N THR A 171 -5.06 -6.10 -9.13
CA THR A 171 -4.52 -6.02 -7.78
C THR A 171 -4.49 -4.54 -7.32
N LYS A 172 -4.12 -4.30 -6.06
CA LYS A 172 -3.89 -2.94 -5.53
C LYS A 172 -2.99 -2.06 -6.41
N ALA A 173 -2.22 -2.65 -7.35
CA ALA A 173 -1.40 -1.90 -8.29
C ALA A 173 -2.23 -0.98 -9.21
N PHE A 174 -3.51 -1.26 -9.43
CA PHE A 174 -4.44 -0.37 -10.11
C PHE A 174 -5.06 0.59 -9.12
N GLY A 175 -4.30 1.56 -8.70
CA GLY A 175 -4.74 2.44 -7.63
C GLY A 175 -4.17 3.85 -7.75
N MET A 176 -2.88 3.99 -7.60
CA MET A 176 -2.24 5.29 -7.58
C MET A 176 -2.25 5.95 -8.97
N GLY A 177 -2.64 7.21 -9.01
CA GLY A 177 -2.63 8.01 -10.25
C GLY A 177 -3.71 7.66 -11.29
N VAL A 178 -4.68 6.80 -10.94
CA VAL A 178 -5.80 6.47 -11.84
C VAL A 178 -6.94 7.46 -11.62
N ASP A 179 -7.22 8.23 -12.66
CA ASP A 179 -8.37 9.15 -12.70
C ASP A 179 -9.40 8.67 -13.72
N ILE A 180 -10.36 7.90 -13.25
CA ILE A 180 -11.52 7.42 -13.97
C ILE A 180 -12.73 7.71 -13.11
N SER A 181 -13.57 8.62 -13.55
CA SER A 181 -14.64 9.21 -12.73
C SER A 181 -15.99 8.49 -12.82
N ASP A 182 -16.15 7.59 -13.78
CA ASP A 182 -17.41 6.93 -14.12
C ASP A 182 -17.48 5.47 -13.63
N ILE A 183 -16.67 5.11 -12.63
CA ILE A 183 -16.72 3.80 -11.99
C ILE A 183 -17.95 3.76 -11.08
N GLN A 184 -18.78 2.72 -11.27
CA GLN A 184 -20.00 2.52 -10.50
C GLN A 184 -19.84 1.44 -9.44
N ILE A 185 -19.09 0.38 -9.71
CA ILE A 185 -18.96 -0.76 -8.80
C ILE A 185 -17.48 -1.01 -8.48
N VAL A 186 -17.20 -1.16 -7.20
CA VAL A 186 -15.93 -1.70 -6.71
C VAL A 186 -16.25 -3.00 -5.97
N TYR A 187 -15.81 -4.11 -6.54
CA TYR A 187 -15.96 -5.43 -5.95
C TYR A 187 -14.64 -5.92 -5.38
N HIS A 188 -14.66 -6.44 -4.17
CA HIS A 188 -13.50 -7.08 -3.57
C HIS A 188 -13.65 -8.60 -3.54
N HIS A 189 -12.73 -9.29 -4.19
CA HIS A 189 -12.62 -10.75 -4.12
C HIS A 189 -12.37 -11.23 -2.69
N ALA A 190 -11.59 -10.46 -1.94
CA ALA A 190 -11.32 -10.66 -0.52
C ALA A 190 -11.04 -9.31 0.14
N PRO A 191 -11.17 -9.17 1.46
CA PRO A 191 -10.89 -7.94 2.16
C PRO A 191 -9.49 -7.41 1.88
N SER A 192 -9.35 -6.10 1.77
CA SER A 192 -8.07 -5.41 1.66
C SER A 192 -7.21 -5.68 2.90
N GLY A 193 -5.89 -5.55 2.77
CA GLY A 193 -4.97 -5.79 3.88
C GLY A 193 -5.17 -4.86 5.07
N MET A 194 -5.60 -3.62 4.81
CA MET A 194 -5.82 -2.58 5.82
C MET A 194 -7.07 -1.76 5.48
N LEU A 195 -7.72 -1.20 6.52
CA LEU A 195 -8.90 -0.36 6.33
C LEU A 195 -8.64 0.88 5.46
N PRO A 196 -7.53 1.63 5.61
CA PRO A 196 -7.22 2.75 4.71
C PRO A 196 -7.16 2.34 3.23
N ASP A 197 -6.62 1.16 2.94
CA ASP A 197 -6.59 0.62 1.58
C ASP A 197 -7.99 0.39 1.03
N TYR A 198 -8.84 -0.25 1.84
CA TYR A 198 -10.23 -0.51 1.48
C TYR A 198 -10.98 0.79 1.19
N VAL A 199 -10.85 1.80 2.06
CA VAL A 199 -11.47 3.12 1.88
C VAL A 199 -10.98 3.80 0.60
N GLN A 200 -9.69 3.71 0.30
CA GLN A 200 -9.10 4.27 -0.92
C GLN A 200 -9.60 3.54 -2.18
N GLU A 201 -9.75 2.23 -2.11
CA GLU A 201 -10.22 1.38 -3.21
C GLU A 201 -11.69 1.63 -3.50
N ILE A 202 -12.57 1.61 -2.51
CA ILE A 202 -13.99 1.91 -2.70
C ILE A 202 -14.26 3.37 -3.08
N GLY A 203 -13.39 4.29 -2.63
CA GLY A 203 -13.45 5.71 -2.98
C GLY A 203 -13.28 6.01 -4.47
N ARG A 204 -13.01 4.99 -5.29
CA ARG A 204 -13.00 5.11 -6.76
C ARG A 204 -14.38 5.08 -7.37
N ALA A 205 -15.36 4.46 -6.69
CA ALA A 205 -16.74 4.49 -7.11
C ALA A 205 -17.36 5.89 -6.90
N ALA A 206 -18.30 6.25 -7.76
CA ALA A 206 -19.10 7.46 -7.66
C ALA A 206 -18.28 8.76 -7.49
N ARG A 207 -17.23 8.95 -8.29
CA ARG A 207 -16.49 10.22 -8.28
C ARG A 207 -17.25 11.35 -8.95
N ARG A 208 -18.19 11.03 -9.81
CA ARG A 208 -19.13 11.98 -10.41
C ARG A 208 -20.36 12.08 -9.55
N THR A 209 -20.89 13.28 -9.40
CA THR A 209 -22.07 13.57 -8.56
C THR A 209 -23.39 13.01 -9.12
N ASP A 210 -23.39 12.63 -10.39
CA ASP A 210 -24.55 12.05 -11.10
C ASP A 210 -24.57 10.50 -11.08
N ILE A 211 -23.60 9.87 -10.38
CA ILE A 211 -23.45 8.42 -10.32
C ILE A 211 -23.51 7.96 -8.87
N SER A 212 -24.35 6.99 -8.58
CA SER A 212 -24.30 6.23 -7.33
C SER A 212 -23.33 5.08 -7.44
N GLY A 213 -22.57 4.80 -6.38
CA GLY A 213 -21.58 3.75 -6.32
C GLY A 213 -21.99 2.57 -5.47
N TYR A 214 -21.39 1.43 -5.76
CA TYR A 214 -21.54 0.21 -4.96
C TYR A 214 -20.16 -0.30 -4.56
N ALA A 215 -19.99 -0.58 -3.27
CA ALA A 215 -18.84 -1.28 -2.73
C ALA A 215 -19.30 -2.68 -2.32
N ALA A 216 -18.95 -3.70 -3.11
CA ALA A 216 -19.41 -5.05 -2.92
C ALA A 216 -18.28 -5.98 -2.46
N LEU A 217 -18.59 -6.88 -1.54
CA LEU A 217 -17.67 -7.88 -1.01
C LEU A 217 -18.45 -9.16 -0.69
N SER A 218 -18.01 -10.28 -1.24
CA SER A 218 -18.40 -11.59 -0.76
C SER A 218 -17.40 -12.03 0.31
N TYR A 219 -17.83 -12.13 1.55
CA TYR A 219 -16.97 -12.38 2.71
C TYR A 219 -17.21 -13.73 3.34
N SER A 220 -16.15 -14.37 3.71
CA SER A 220 -16.11 -15.52 4.62
C SER A 220 -14.98 -15.35 5.62
N GLU A 221 -15.07 -16.02 6.79
CA GLU A 221 -13.97 -15.99 7.78
C GLU A 221 -12.64 -16.51 7.21
N GLU A 222 -12.68 -17.42 6.24
CA GLU A 222 -11.50 -17.91 5.52
C GLU A 222 -10.74 -16.79 4.79
N ASP A 223 -11.40 -15.70 4.41
CA ASP A 223 -10.78 -14.56 3.73
C ASP A 223 -9.80 -13.78 4.61
N GLN A 224 -9.88 -13.92 5.93
CA GLN A 224 -8.93 -13.29 6.85
C GLN A 224 -7.48 -13.70 6.56
N ARG A 225 -7.27 -14.89 5.95
CA ARG A 225 -5.93 -15.32 5.54
C ARG A 225 -5.30 -14.38 4.50
N TYR A 226 -6.09 -13.83 3.58
CA TYR A 226 -5.61 -12.85 2.60
C TYR A 226 -5.14 -11.58 3.29
N SER A 227 -5.95 -11.02 4.18
CA SER A 227 -5.57 -9.84 4.95
C SER A 227 -4.35 -10.10 5.84
N LYS A 228 -4.28 -11.26 6.50
CA LYS A 228 -3.11 -11.65 7.32
C LYS A 228 -1.84 -11.77 6.48
N VAL A 229 -1.92 -12.36 5.28
CA VAL A 229 -0.77 -12.49 4.38
C VAL A 229 -0.38 -11.13 3.82
N LEU A 230 -1.33 -10.32 3.35
CA LEU A 230 -1.07 -9.00 2.82
C LEU A 230 -0.45 -8.08 3.89
N HIS A 231 -0.91 -8.17 5.12
CA HIS A 231 -0.33 -7.45 6.25
C HIS A 231 1.02 -8.05 6.66
N GLY A 232 1.13 -9.37 6.71
CA GLY A 232 2.33 -10.09 7.14
C GLY A 232 3.49 -10.07 6.14
N ILE A 233 3.24 -9.98 4.83
CA ILE A 233 4.29 -9.89 3.80
C ILE A 233 5.17 -8.65 4.00
N SER A 234 4.62 -7.58 4.54
CA SER A 234 5.33 -6.32 4.72
C SER A 234 5.87 -6.13 6.13
N SER A 235 5.38 -6.86 7.12
CA SER A 235 5.82 -6.69 8.50
C SER A 235 7.16 -7.37 8.75
N LEU A 236 8.06 -6.65 9.41
CA LEU A 236 9.29 -7.23 9.95
C LEU A 236 8.96 -8.04 11.21
N LYS A 237 9.41 -9.27 11.24
CA LYS A 237 9.27 -10.13 12.41
C LYS A 237 10.32 -9.74 13.47
N GLN A 238 9.97 -9.89 14.74
CA GLN A 238 10.86 -9.52 15.84
C GLN A 238 12.24 -10.20 15.76
N TYR A 239 12.30 -11.46 15.31
CA TYR A 239 13.57 -12.16 15.14
C TYR A 239 14.43 -11.52 14.02
N GLN A 240 13.81 -11.01 12.95
CA GLN A 240 14.52 -10.35 11.86
C GLN A 240 15.16 -9.04 12.35
N ILE A 241 14.43 -8.24 13.13
CA ILE A 241 15.00 -7.02 13.74
C ILE A 241 16.18 -7.37 14.64
N ARG A 242 16.07 -8.44 15.44
CA ARG A 242 17.17 -8.92 16.29
C ARG A 242 18.39 -9.33 15.48
N GLU A 243 18.19 -10.08 14.39
CA GLU A 243 19.29 -10.49 13.51
C GLU A 243 19.93 -9.30 12.79
N VAL A 244 19.15 -8.27 12.40
CA VAL A 244 19.70 -7.03 11.85
C VAL A 244 20.60 -6.34 12.88
N ILE A 245 20.17 -6.21 14.14
CA ILE A 245 20.98 -5.61 15.23
C ILE A 245 22.27 -6.42 15.42
N ASN A 246 22.17 -7.75 15.49
CA ASN A 246 23.33 -8.64 15.66
C ASN A 246 24.32 -8.49 14.49
N LYS A 247 23.83 -8.40 13.26
CA LYS A 247 24.68 -8.21 12.09
C LYS A 247 25.37 -6.85 12.09
N ILE A 248 24.65 -5.78 12.43
CA ILE A 248 25.24 -4.44 12.58
C ILE A 248 26.36 -4.46 13.61
N HIS A 249 26.15 -5.10 14.76
CA HIS A 249 27.16 -5.21 15.79
C HIS A 249 28.40 -5.97 15.31
N LYS A 250 28.23 -7.08 14.59
CA LYS A 250 29.34 -7.84 13.99
C LYS A 250 30.14 -6.98 13.00
N ILE A 251 29.44 -6.24 12.13
CA ILE A 251 30.09 -5.35 11.16
C ILE A 251 30.83 -4.20 11.88
N PHE A 252 30.22 -3.62 12.92
CA PHE A 252 30.83 -2.58 13.74
C PHE A 252 32.15 -3.04 14.35
N ILE A 253 32.17 -4.21 14.97
CA ILE A 253 33.41 -4.79 15.53
C ILE A 253 34.43 -5.07 14.44
N ALA A 254 34.02 -5.70 13.33
CA ALA A 254 34.92 -6.02 12.22
C ALA A 254 35.56 -4.79 11.57
N GLN A 255 34.88 -3.64 11.57
CA GLN A 255 35.39 -2.37 11.08
C GLN A 255 36.17 -1.56 12.13
N GLY A 256 36.57 -2.19 13.24
CA GLY A 256 37.37 -1.57 14.29
C GLY A 256 36.59 -0.58 15.17
N SER A 257 35.32 -0.84 15.39
CA SER A 257 34.41 -0.03 16.23
C SER A 257 34.33 1.45 15.84
N LYS A 258 34.42 1.74 14.55
CA LYS A 258 34.34 3.10 14.02
C LYS A 258 32.94 3.67 14.21
N ARG A 259 32.84 4.96 14.54
CA ARG A 259 31.58 5.66 14.72
C ARG A 259 30.70 5.65 13.46
N ASN A 260 31.29 5.74 12.29
CA ASN A 260 30.59 5.70 11.01
C ASN A 260 30.97 4.40 10.28
N ILE A 261 29.98 3.60 9.97
CA ILE A 261 30.12 2.36 9.19
C ILE A 261 29.27 2.43 7.94
N LEU A 262 29.70 1.77 6.88
CA LEU A 262 28.92 1.53 5.68
C LEU A 262 28.31 0.13 5.78
N LEU A 263 27.02 0.04 5.47
CA LEU A 263 26.25 -1.19 5.41
C LEU A 263 25.73 -1.36 3.99
N ALA A 264 25.89 -2.54 3.41
CA ALA A 264 25.22 -2.92 2.18
C ALA A 264 23.98 -3.76 2.51
N ALA A 265 22.87 -3.55 1.83
CA ALA A 265 21.64 -4.28 2.10
C ALA A 265 21.81 -5.78 1.84
N GLU A 266 22.62 -6.14 0.86
CA GLU A 266 22.96 -7.51 0.51
C GLU A 266 23.58 -8.31 1.67
N ASP A 267 24.28 -7.64 2.59
CA ASP A 267 24.85 -8.27 3.79
C ASP A 267 23.79 -8.85 4.74
N PHE A 268 22.53 -8.43 4.56
CA PHE A 268 21.38 -8.81 5.38
C PHE A 268 20.41 -9.75 4.65
N ALA A 269 20.68 -10.08 3.37
CA ALA A 269 19.75 -10.84 2.53
C ALA A 269 19.33 -12.18 3.16
N TYR A 270 20.22 -12.84 3.90
CA TYR A 270 19.94 -14.13 4.55
C TYR A 270 18.88 -14.05 5.67
N ILE A 271 18.55 -12.83 6.14
CA ILE A 271 17.53 -12.61 7.19
C ILE A 271 16.11 -12.60 6.61
N PHE A 272 15.99 -12.32 5.32
CA PHE A 272 14.73 -12.10 4.63
C PHE A 272 14.41 -13.21 3.64
N ASN A 273 13.16 -13.26 3.16
CA ASN A 273 12.78 -14.25 2.15
C ASN A 273 13.29 -13.82 0.76
N VAL A 274 13.47 -14.77 -0.13
CA VAL A 274 13.95 -14.53 -1.51
C VAL A 274 13.05 -13.56 -2.31
N THR A 275 11.78 -13.51 -1.96
CA THR A 275 10.78 -12.64 -2.60
C THR A 275 10.70 -11.24 -2.00
N ASP A 276 11.42 -10.98 -0.91
CA ASP A 276 11.40 -9.67 -0.24
C ASP A 276 12.30 -8.68 -0.99
N ASP A 277 11.89 -7.41 -1.01
CA ASP A 277 12.77 -6.29 -1.34
C ASP A 277 13.71 -6.07 -0.14
N VAL A 278 14.92 -6.63 -0.24
CA VAL A 278 15.91 -6.62 0.85
C VAL A 278 16.30 -5.20 1.23
N ASP A 279 16.49 -4.31 0.25
CA ASP A 279 16.86 -2.92 0.50
C ASP A 279 15.80 -2.23 1.36
N GLN A 280 14.54 -2.34 0.95
CA GLN A 280 13.40 -1.76 1.67
C GLN A 280 13.25 -2.37 3.08
N LYS A 281 13.42 -3.69 3.22
CA LYS A 281 13.33 -4.37 4.52
C LYS A 281 14.44 -3.96 5.48
N VAL A 282 15.67 -3.84 5.00
CA VAL A 282 16.83 -3.39 5.79
C VAL A 282 16.63 -1.95 6.23
N MET A 283 16.25 -1.07 5.31
CA MET A 283 15.98 0.34 5.63
C MET A 283 14.89 0.48 6.67
N THR A 284 13.79 -0.26 6.52
CA THR A 284 12.68 -0.28 7.49
C THR A 284 13.15 -0.76 8.86
N ALA A 285 13.95 -1.86 8.92
CA ALA A 285 14.49 -2.38 10.17
C ALA A 285 15.37 -1.34 10.88
N LEU A 286 16.29 -0.70 10.14
CA LEU A 286 17.18 0.31 10.69
C LEU A 286 16.42 1.50 11.28
N MET A 287 15.36 1.94 10.62
CA MET A 287 14.53 3.04 11.11
C MET A 287 13.71 2.65 12.32
N MET A 288 13.15 1.44 12.36
CA MET A 288 12.45 0.95 13.55
C MET A 288 13.38 0.92 14.74
N ILE A 289 14.62 0.43 14.56
CA ILE A 289 15.65 0.39 15.59
C ILE A 289 16.02 1.81 16.06
N GLU A 290 16.24 2.74 15.13
CA GLU A 290 16.54 4.15 15.43
C GLU A 290 15.43 4.78 16.26
N LYS A 291 14.15 4.59 15.84
CA LYS A 291 12.98 5.14 16.50
C LYS A 291 12.79 4.54 17.91
N ASP A 292 12.89 3.23 18.04
CA ASP A 292 12.74 2.53 19.32
C ASP A 292 13.81 2.98 20.33
N TYR A 293 15.06 3.05 19.91
CA TYR A 293 16.14 3.52 20.77
C TYR A 293 15.99 5.00 21.14
N LEU A 294 15.56 5.84 20.20
CA LEU A 294 15.29 7.26 20.51
C LEU A 294 14.16 7.39 21.53
N ALA A 295 13.09 6.63 21.40
CA ALA A 295 11.97 6.61 22.34
C ALA A 295 12.42 6.15 23.73
N LYS A 296 13.23 5.08 23.80
CA LYS A 296 13.71 4.46 25.03
C LYS A 296 14.75 5.29 25.76
N TYR A 297 15.74 5.79 25.03
CA TYR A 297 16.93 6.43 25.61
C TYR A 297 16.92 7.96 25.50
N ARG A 298 15.96 8.55 24.77
CA ARG A 298 15.83 9.99 24.52
C ARG A 298 17.02 10.62 23.77
N PHE A 299 17.88 9.81 23.19
CA PHE A 299 18.95 10.24 22.28
C PHE A 299 19.16 9.19 21.17
N ASN A 300 19.74 9.61 20.04
CA ASN A 300 20.00 8.74 18.92
C ASN A 300 21.19 7.81 19.21
N VAL A 301 20.91 6.54 19.52
CA VAL A 301 21.93 5.49 19.69
C VAL A 301 22.50 5.07 18.33
N ILE A 302 21.61 4.93 17.34
CA ILE A 302 21.93 4.61 15.95
C ILE A 302 21.26 5.68 15.09
N VAL A 303 21.96 6.10 14.05
CA VAL A 303 21.43 7.01 13.02
C VAL A 303 21.72 6.39 11.66
N ALA A 304 20.70 5.88 11.00
CA ALA A 304 20.81 5.32 9.67
C ALA A 304 20.46 6.34 8.60
N ARG A 305 21.28 6.43 7.55
CA ARG A 305 21.04 7.33 6.42
C ARG A 305 21.36 6.63 5.11
N PRO A 306 20.47 6.68 4.12
CA PRO A 306 20.77 6.15 2.80
C PRO A 306 21.91 6.98 2.16
N LYS A 307 22.87 6.28 1.56
CA LYS A 307 23.95 6.90 0.82
C LYS A 307 24.01 6.31 -0.58
N LYS A 308 23.72 7.14 -1.59
CA LYS A 308 23.99 6.79 -2.98
C LYS A 308 25.48 6.91 -3.25
N LEU A 309 26.11 5.79 -3.58
CA LEU A 309 27.46 5.78 -4.11
C LEU A 309 27.36 5.84 -5.63
N PHE A 310 27.74 6.97 -6.21
CA PHE A 310 27.89 7.07 -7.66
C PHE A 310 29.22 6.46 -8.06
N VAL A 311 29.19 5.30 -8.71
CA VAL A 311 30.34 4.78 -9.42
C VAL A 311 30.27 5.33 -10.84
N LYS A 312 31.16 6.25 -11.21
CA LYS A 312 31.40 6.54 -12.61
C LYS A 312 32.10 5.34 -13.22
N VAL A 313 31.40 4.56 -14.00
CA VAL A 313 32.00 3.58 -14.92
C VAL A 313 32.36 4.38 -16.17
N PHE A 314 33.65 4.50 -16.45
CA PHE A 314 34.16 5.04 -17.70
C PHE A 314 34.24 3.92 -18.73
#